data_b8fdffab577d8794a4b4e1bb51d30f90
#
_entry.id   b8fdffab577d8794a4b4e1bb51d30f90
#
_cell.length_a   1.000
_cell.length_b   1.000
_cell.length_c   1.000
_cell.angle_alpha   90.00
_cell.angle_beta   90.00
_cell.angle_gamma   90.00
#
_symmetry.space_group_name_H-M   'P 1'
#
loop_
_entity.id
_entity.type
_entity.pdbx_description
1 polymer ?
#
loop_
_entity_poly.entity_id
_entity_poly.type
_entity_poly.pdbx_seq_one_letter_code
_entity_poly.pdbx_strand_id
1 'polypeptide(L)'
;MSTGKTLLALALSALLPAGAAWAANNDTLIYCSEASPESFNPQIASSGPSFVASSQVLYNRLINFDPVKNTPVPSLAESWTISPDGKTYTFTLRKGVKFNSNKYFKPTRDFNADDVIFSVMRQKDPKHPYHNVSQGNYEYFNDVGLDKLIQDVKKVDDYHVQFTLSEPNAAFLADW
;
A
#
# COMPACT_ATOMS: atom_id res chain seq x y z
N MET A 1 51.07 -66.75 -19.90
CA MET A 1 50.42 -66.95 -18.60
C MET A 1 50.36 -65.63 -17.92
N SER A 2 49.23 -64.96 -17.97
CA SER A 2 49.00 -63.82 -17.12
C SER A 2 47.47 -63.62 -17.03
N THR A 3 46.95 -63.81 -15.88
CA THR A 3 45.56 -63.74 -15.53
C THR A 3 45.14 -62.29 -15.33
N GLY A 4 44.31 -61.78 -16.23
CA GLY A 4 43.66 -60.45 -16.06
C GLY A 4 42.59 -60.48 -14.97
N LYS A 5 42.76 -59.69 -13.97
CA LYS A 5 41.74 -59.41 -12.95
C LYS A 5 40.84 -58.27 -13.41
N THR A 6 39.67 -58.64 -13.82
CA THR A 6 38.59 -57.65 -14.12
C THR A 6 38.04 -57.09 -12.81
N LEU A 7 38.30 -55.81 -12.55
CA LEU A 7 37.68 -55.09 -11.47
C LEU A 7 36.28 -54.62 -11.91
N LEU A 8 35.26 -55.24 -11.36
CA LEU A 8 33.87 -54.86 -11.52
C LEU A 8 33.61 -53.69 -10.58
N ALA A 9 33.61 -52.48 -11.13
CA ALA A 9 33.20 -51.27 -10.38
C ALA A 9 31.67 -51.22 -10.30
N LEU A 10 31.12 -51.56 -9.13
CA LEU A 10 29.71 -51.31 -8.81
C LEU A 10 29.53 -49.82 -8.63
N ALA A 11 28.93 -49.16 -9.63
CA ALA A 11 28.40 -47.82 -9.49
C ALA A 11 27.07 -47.91 -8.72
N LEU A 12 27.14 -47.68 -7.42
CA LEU A 12 25.95 -47.54 -6.57
C LEU A 12 25.39 -46.13 -6.81
N SER A 13 24.50 -45.99 -7.81
CA SER A 13 23.72 -44.78 -8.05
C SER A 13 22.73 -44.65 -6.89
N ALA A 14 23.07 -43.77 -5.93
CA ALA A 14 22.14 -43.30 -4.91
C ALA A 14 20.99 -42.57 -5.62
N LEU A 15 19.89 -43.26 -5.82
CA LEU A 15 18.60 -42.59 -6.08
C LEU A 15 18.20 -41.83 -4.80
N LEU A 16 18.59 -40.57 -4.75
CA LEU A 16 17.97 -39.65 -3.83
C LEU A 16 16.49 -39.53 -4.27
N PRO A 17 15.51 -39.83 -3.42
CA PRO A 17 14.15 -39.53 -3.74
C PRO A 17 14.10 -38.01 -3.87
N ALA A 18 13.86 -37.51 -5.09
CA ALA A 18 13.42 -36.14 -5.28
C ALA A 18 12.14 -36.00 -4.44
N GLY A 19 12.30 -35.49 -3.23
CA GLY A 19 11.16 -35.15 -2.39
C GLY A 19 10.26 -34.26 -3.21
N ALA A 20 9.14 -34.82 -3.68
CA ALA A 20 8.09 -34.02 -4.25
C ALA A 20 7.75 -33.02 -3.16
N ALA A 21 8.16 -31.79 -3.38
CA ALA A 21 7.62 -30.67 -2.61
C ALA A 21 6.12 -30.71 -2.86
N TRP A 22 5.40 -31.27 -1.92
CA TRP A 22 3.96 -31.16 -1.89
C TRP A 22 3.70 -29.68 -1.70
N ALA A 23 3.52 -28.98 -2.81
CA ALA A 23 2.84 -27.71 -2.76
C ALA A 23 1.48 -28.01 -2.13
N ALA A 24 1.37 -27.77 -0.85
CA ALA A 24 0.08 -27.79 -0.19
C ALA A 24 -0.80 -26.84 -0.99
N ASN A 25 -1.88 -27.35 -1.54
CA ASN A 25 -2.96 -26.55 -2.14
C ASN A 25 -3.67 -25.78 -1.02
N ASN A 26 -2.92 -24.97 -0.30
CA ASN A 26 -3.45 -24.08 0.71
C ASN A 26 -3.31 -22.68 0.15
N ASP A 27 -4.43 -22.08 -0.22
CA ASP A 27 -4.55 -20.65 -0.51
C ASP A 27 -4.27 -19.80 0.74
N THR A 28 -3.48 -20.34 1.67
CA THR A 28 -3.16 -19.73 2.96
C THR A 28 -1.70 -19.28 2.95
N LEU A 29 -1.52 -17.97 2.99
CA LEU A 29 -0.23 -17.36 3.26
C LEU A 29 0.00 -17.33 4.78
N ILE A 30 1.04 -18.00 5.26
CA ILE A 30 1.49 -17.89 6.64
C ILE A 30 2.61 -16.85 6.69
N TYR A 31 2.32 -15.74 7.34
CA TYR A 31 3.28 -14.65 7.53
C TYR A 31 3.67 -14.58 9.02
N CYS A 32 4.97 -14.67 9.29
CA CYS A 32 5.51 -14.50 10.63
C CYS A 32 5.95 -13.05 10.82
N SER A 33 5.40 -12.39 11.82
CA SER A 33 5.73 -11.01 12.20
C SER A 33 6.36 -11.00 13.61
N GLU A 34 7.19 -10.01 13.88
CA GLU A 34 7.80 -9.78 15.19
C GLU A 34 6.76 -9.44 16.28
N ALA A 35 5.62 -8.88 15.87
CA ALA A 35 4.51 -8.56 16.76
C ALA A 35 3.18 -8.64 15.99
N SER A 36 2.07 -8.69 16.70
CA SER A 36 0.74 -8.61 16.13
C SER A 36 0.43 -7.18 15.66
N PRO A 37 -0.23 -7.00 14.50
CA PRO A 37 -0.72 -5.69 14.11
C PRO A 37 -1.79 -5.20 15.10
N GLU A 38 -1.72 -3.93 15.47
CA GLU A 38 -2.69 -3.27 16.36
C GLU A 38 -4.02 -3.06 15.66
N SER A 39 -3.95 -2.75 14.37
CA SER A 39 -5.10 -2.53 13.51
C SER A 39 -4.75 -2.83 12.05
N PHE A 40 -5.77 -3.20 11.27
CA PHE A 40 -5.67 -3.27 9.82
C PHE A 40 -6.13 -1.98 9.12
N ASN A 41 -6.41 -0.92 9.89
CA ASN A 41 -6.70 0.40 9.33
C ASN A 41 -5.42 1.25 9.38
N PRO A 42 -4.78 1.51 8.21
CA PRO A 42 -3.50 2.23 8.15
C PRO A 42 -3.59 3.70 8.54
N GLN A 43 -4.79 4.26 8.65
CA GLN A 43 -5.00 5.65 9.06
C GLN A 43 -4.87 5.84 10.58
N ILE A 44 -5.03 4.77 11.38
CA ILE A 44 -5.06 4.85 12.85
C ILE A 44 -3.98 4.04 13.55
N ALA A 45 -3.21 3.24 12.82
CA ALA A 45 -2.12 2.45 13.39
C ALA A 45 -0.85 2.64 12.58
N SER A 46 0.19 3.11 13.25
CA SER A 46 1.48 3.49 12.65
C SER A 46 2.62 2.53 12.99
N SER A 47 2.38 1.49 13.83
CA SER A 47 3.41 0.51 14.15
C SER A 47 3.87 -0.28 12.92
N GLY A 48 5.15 -0.71 12.90
CA GLY A 48 5.73 -1.48 11.81
C GLY A 48 4.90 -2.69 11.40
N PRO A 49 4.50 -3.58 12.34
CA PRO A 49 3.63 -4.72 12.03
C PRO A 49 2.28 -4.33 11.43
N SER A 50 1.65 -3.25 11.91
CA SER A 50 0.39 -2.75 11.35
C SER A 50 0.58 -2.21 9.94
N PHE A 51 1.66 -1.47 9.69
CA PHE A 51 2.00 -0.92 8.38
C PHE A 51 2.23 -2.03 7.34
N VAL A 52 3.03 -3.04 7.67
CA VAL A 52 3.31 -4.17 6.78
C VAL A 52 2.05 -4.98 6.50
N ALA A 53 1.25 -5.27 7.53
CA ALA A 53 0.04 -6.09 7.40
C ALA A 53 -1.12 -5.35 6.71
N SER A 54 -1.10 -4.03 6.61
CA SER A 54 -2.22 -3.23 6.06
C SER A 54 -1.81 -2.39 4.86
N SER A 55 -1.11 -1.28 5.06
CA SER A 55 -0.87 -0.30 4.01
C SER A 55 0.00 -0.80 2.86
N GLN A 56 0.84 -1.82 3.09
CA GLN A 56 1.65 -2.40 2.02
C GLN A 56 0.91 -3.46 1.19
N VAL A 57 -0.02 -4.22 1.79
CA VAL A 57 -0.59 -5.42 1.15
C VAL A 57 -2.09 -5.37 0.94
N LEU A 58 -2.84 -4.63 1.77
CA LEU A 58 -4.31 -4.61 1.73
C LEU A 58 -4.88 -3.39 1.01
N TYR A 59 -4.18 -2.27 1.02
CA TYR A 59 -4.70 -1.00 0.51
C TYR A 59 -3.82 -0.44 -0.61
N ASN A 60 -4.48 0.15 -1.59
CA ASN A 60 -3.81 0.96 -2.60
C ASN A 60 -3.58 2.37 -2.04
N ARG A 61 -2.47 2.96 -2.44
CA ARG A 61 -2.09 4.34 -2.12
C ARG A 61 -2.39 5.26 -3.30
N LEU A 62 -2.43 6.55 -3.02
CA LEU A 62 -2.55 7.56 -4.09
C LEU A 62 -1.34 7.49 -5.02
N ILE A 63 -0.15 7.45 -4.44
CA ILE A 63 1.12 7.17 -5.13
C ILE A 63 1.91 6.12 -4.35
N ASN A 64 2.82 5.44 -5.02
CA ASN A 64 3.81 4.56 -4.41
C ASN A 64 5.20 5.18 -4.50
N PHE A 65 6.16 4.56 -3.82
CA PHE A 65 7.56 4.98 -3.86
C PHE A 65 8.43 3.83 -4.36
N ASP A 66 9.27 4.09 -5.36
CA ASP A 66 10.26 3.11 -5.83
C ASP A 66 11.41 3.07 -4.79
N PRO A 67 11.60 1.95 -4.07
CA PRO A 67 12.59 1.90 -3.00
C PRO A 67 14.03 1.90 -3.51
N VAL A 68 14.25 1.58 -4.80
CA VAL A 68 15.58 1.54 -5.41
C VAL A 68 15.98 2.91 -5.91
N LYS A 69 15.07 3.59 -6.61
CA LYS A 69 15.30 4.91 -7.19
C LYS A 69 15.00 6.05 -6.23
N ASN A 70 14.33 5.75 -5.12
CA ASN A 70 13.86 6.73 -4.14
C ASN A 70 13.02 7.85 -4.80
N THR A 71 12.10 7.47 -5.67
CA THR A 71 11.25 8.39 -6.42
C THR A 71 9.79 7.99 -6.35
N PRO A 72 8.84 8.95 -6.34
CA PRO A 72 7.43 8.66 -6.40
C PRO A 72 7.06 8.01 -7.75
N VAL A 73 6.20 6.99 -7.71
CA VAL A 73 5.71 6.26 -8.88
C VAL A 73 4.18 6.18 -8.86
N PRO A 74 3.52 6.12 -10.03
CA PRO A 74 2.08 6.01 -10.14
C PRO A 74 1.48 4.82 -9.37
N SER A 75 0.30 5.05 -8.76
CA SER A 75 -0.53 4.02 -8.15
C SER A 75 -2.01 4.30 -8.46
N LEU A 76 -2.85 4.73 -7.50
CA LEU A 76 -4.21 5.20 -7.79
C LEU A 76 -4.22 6.51 -8.58
N ALA A 77 -3.19 7.35 -8.42
CA ALA A 77 -2.91 8.44 -9.34
C ALA A 77 -2.00 7.94 -10.47
N GLU A 78 -2.38 8.18 -11.71
CA GLU A 78 -1.59 7.87 -12.90
C GLU A 78 -0.50 8.91 -13.14
N SER A 79 -0.78 10.16 -12.76
CA SER A 79 0.13 11.29 -12.91
C SER A 79 -0.27 12.42 -11.97
N TRP A 80 0.61 13.40 -11.83
CA TRP A 80 0.35 14.62 -11.07
C TRP A 80 1.10 15.80 -11.66
N THR A 81 0.61 17.00 -11.41
CA THR A 81 1.28 18.26 -11.73
C THR A 81 1.48 19.06 -10.45
N ILE A 82 2.55 19.82 -10.41
CA ILE A 82 2.91 20.70 -9.29
C ILE A 82 2.98 22.12 -9.81
N SER A 83 2.34 23.05 -9.12
CA SER A 83 2.42 24.46 -9.47
C SER A 83 3.86 25.01 -9.31
N PRO A 84 4.23 26.08 -10.01
CA PRO A 84 5.56 26.66 -9.93
C PRO A 84 6.01 27.09 -8.53
N ASP A 85 5.03 27.45 -7.68
CA ASP A 85 5.26 27.82 -6.27
C ASP A 85 5.37 26.61 -5.32
N GLY A 86 5.21 25.37 -5.86
CA GLY A 86 5.31 24.14 -5.10
C GLY A 86 4.17 23.87 -4.09
N LYS A 87 3.07 24.66 -4.16
CA LYS A 87 2.00 24.57 -3.19
C LYS A 87 0.75 23.84 -3.68
N THR A 88 0.54 23.74 -4.98
CA THR A 88 -0.65 23.09 -5.53
C THR A 88 -0.26 21.84 -6.28
N TYR A 89 -0.86 20.73 -5.86
CA TYR A 89 -0.69 19.40 -6.47
C TYR A 89 -2.02 18.97 -7.08
N THR A 90 -2.04 18.68 -8.37
CA THR A 90 -3.22 18.15 -9.03
C THR A 90 -2.92 16.73 -9.50
N PHE A 91 -3.65 15.76 -8.96
CA PHE A 91 -3.51 14.35 -9.28
C PHE A 91 -4.56 13.94 -10.30
N THR A 92 -4.13 13.22 -11.33
CA THR A 92 -5.01 12.51 -12.28
C THR A 92 -5.19 11.09 -11.80
N LEU A 93 -6.42 10.69 -11.51
CA LEU A 93 -6.75 9.40 -10.91
C LEU A 93 -6.99 8.33 -11.98
N ARG A 94 -6.62 7.10 -11.66
CA ARG A 94 -6.86 5.92 -12.49
C ARG A 94 -8.36 5.63 -12.57
N LYS A 95 -8.84 5.40 -13.79
CA LYS A 95 -10.25 5.03 -14.06
C LYS A 95 -10.45 3.52 -13.93
N GLY A 96 -11.69 3.13 -13.64
CA GLY A 96 -12.10 1.72 -13.64
C GLY A 96 -11.54 0.89 -12.49
N VAL A 97 -11.02 1.53 -11.43
CA VAL A 97 -10.55 0.83 -10.23
C VAL A 97 -11.76 0.41 -9.40
N LYS A 98 -11.88 -0.90 -9.20
CA LYS A 98 -12.98 -1.52 -8.46
C LYS A 98 -12.64 -1.62 -6.97
N PHE A 99 -13.63 -1.42 -6.12
CA PHE A 99 -13.54 -1.82 -4.72
C PHE A 99 -13.81 -3.31 -4.57
N ASN A 100 -13.16 -3.94 -3.60
CA ASN A 100 -13.48 -5.31 -3.23
C ASN A 100 -14.89 -5.39 -2.64
N SER A 101 -15.63 -6.41 -3.04
CA SER A 101 -16.95 -6.67 -2.51
C SER A 101 -16.95 -7.91 -1.61
N ASN A 102 -17.75 -7.87 -0.54
CA ASN A 102 -17.94 -8.99 0.36
C ASN A 102 -19.37 -9.01 0.91
N LYS A 103 -19.66 -9.91 1.86
CA LYS A 103 -21.00 -10.03 2.44
C LYS A 103 -21.49 -8.79 3.20
N TYR A 104 -20.57 -7.94 3.66
CA TYR A 104 -20.88 -6.73 4.45
C TYR A 104 -20.82 -5.45 3.63
N PHE A 105 -20.08 -5.47 2.51
CA PHE A 105 -19.86 -4.29 1.69
C PHE A 105 -20.00 -4.64 0.20
N LYS A 106 -20.90 -3.93 -0.45
CA LYS A 106 -21.10 -3.99 -1.90
C LYS A 106 -20.91 -2.59 -2.48
N PRO A 107 -19.83 -2.35 -3.23
CA PRO A 107 -19.59 -1.05 -3.84
C PRO A 107 -20.69 -0.74 -4.86
N THR A 108 -21.12 0.50 -4.89
CA THR A 108 -22.14 1.00 -5.84
C THR A 108 -21.53 1.70 -7.03
N ARG A 109 -20.24 2.00 -6.98
CA ARG A 109 -19.46 2.65 -8.03
C ARG A 109 -17.99 2.27 -7.95
N ASP A 110 -17.23 2.66 -8.96
CA ASP A 110 -15.78 2.58 -8.96
C ASP A 110 -15.16 3.72 -8.14
N PHE A 111 -13.88 3.59 -7.84
CA PHE A 111 -13.06 4.61 -7.18
C PHE A 111 -13.03 5.92 -8.00
N ASN A 112 -13.11 7.04 -7.31
CA ASN A 112 -13.00 8.36 -7.89
C ASN A 112 -12.45 9.41 -6.88
N ALA A 113 -12.48 10.69 -7.24
CA ALA A 113 -11.95 11.79 -6.43
C ALA A 113 -12.65 11.94 -5.07
N ASP A 114 -13.92 11.56 -4.97
CA ASP A 114 -14.66 11.64 -3.69
C ASP A 114 -14.05 10.73 -2.62
N ASP A 115 -13.47 9.59 -3.01
CA ASP A 115 -12.84 8.65 -2.09
C ASP A 115 -11.52 9.19 -1.53
N VAL A 116 -10.76 9.91 -2.37
CA VAL A 116 -9.54 10.59 -1.94
C VAL A 116 -9.88 11.70 -0.94
N ILE A 117 -10.86 12.54 -1.29
CA ILE A 117 -11.31 13.64 -0.42
C ILE A 117 -11.84 13.07 0.90
N PHE A 118 -12.68 12.05 0.86
CA PHE A 118 -13.18 11.38 2.06
C PHE A 118 -12.04 10.90 2.96
N SER A 119 -11.04 10.23 2.38
CA SER A 119 -9.92 9.66 3.13
C SER A 119 -9.08 10.72 3.81
N VAL A 120 -8.86 11.86 3.16
CA VAL A 120 -8.10 12.98 3.72
C VAL A 120 -8.93 13.76 4.73
N MET A 121 -10.15 14.17 4.36
CA MET A 121 -10.98 15.00 5.21
C MET A 121 -11.44 14.28 6.48
N ARG A 122 -11.61 12.97 6.43
CA ARG A 122 -11.87 12.17 7.62
C ARG A 122 -10.77 12.31 8.67
N GLN A 123 -9.50 12.44 8.24
CA GLN A 123 -8.37 12.61 9.13
C GLN A 123 -8.20 14.06 9.57
N LYS A 124 -8.39 15.00 8.63
CA LYS A 124 -8.12 16.42 8.80
C LYS A 124 -9.19 17.18 9.58
N ASP A 125 -10.48 16.92 9.28
CA ASP A 125 -11.59 17.73 9.83
C ASP A 125 -12.25 17.02 11.02
N PRO A 126 -12.10 17.53 12.26
CA PRO A 126 -12.77 16.98 13.43
C PRO A 126 -14.31 16.98 13.36
N LYS A 127 -14.90 17.78 12.45
CA LYS A 127 -16.35 17.82 12.22
C LYS A 127 -16.82 16.81 11.18
N HIS A 128 -15.88 16.15 10.49
CA HIS A 128 -16.26 15.12 9.51
C HIS A 128 -17.03 13.98 10.19
N PRO A 129 -18.18 13.53 9.66
CA PRO A 129 -19.06 12.55 10.32
C PRO A 129 -18.36 11.25 10.74
N TYR A 130 -17.30 10.89 10.03
CA TYR A 130 -16.53 9.67 10.27
C TYR A 130 -15.19 9.92 10.97
N HIS A 131 -14.90 11.14 11.41
CA HIS A 131 -13.64 11.46 12.10
C HIS A 131 -13.44 10.62 13.36
N ASN A 132 -14.49 10.53 14.20
CA ASN A 132 -14.44 9.83 15.48
C ASN A 132 -14.74 8.32 15.37
N VAL A 133 -15.06 7.81 14.20
CA VAL A 133 -15.14 6.37 13.96
C VAL A 133 -13.74 5.79 14.06
N SER A 134 -13.47 4.92 15.00
CA SER A 134 -12.12 4.43 15.33
C SER A 134 -11.30 5.40 16.19
N GLN A 135 -11.96 6.11 17.11
CA GLN A 135 -11.38 6.96 18.16
C GLN A 135 -10.83 8.34 17.70
N GLY A 136 -10.81 8.65 16.41
CA GLY A 136 -10.40 9.97 15.91
C GLY A 136 -8.93 10.31 16.09
N ASN A 137 -8.09 9.32 16.41
CA ASN A 137 -6.66 9.50 16.49
C ASN A 137 -6.00 9.06 15.18
N TYR A 138 -5.35 9.99 14.50
CA TYR A 138 -4.66 9.79 13.22
C TYR A 138 -3.19 10.13 13.39
N GLU A 139 -2.47 9.30 14.16
CA GLU A 139 -1.10 9.56 14.60
C GLU A 139 -0.18 9.89 13.43
N TYR A 140 -0.09 9.04 12.43
CA TYR A 140 0.80 9.28 11.29
C TYR A 140 0.50 10.62 10.61
N PHE A 141 -0.77 10.89 10.29
CA PHE A 141 -1.21 12.11 9.62
C PHE A 141 -0.83 13.39 10.40
N ASN A 142 -0.92 13.32 11.72
CA ASN A 142 -0.60 14.43 12.60
C ASN A 142 0.92 14.56 12.83
N ASP A 143 1.62 13.45 13.00
CA ASP A 143 3.05 13.43 13.32
C ASP A 143 3.91 13.92 12.16
N VAL A 144 3.54 13.58 10.92
CA VAL A 144 4.19 14.12 9.71
C VAL A 144 3.68 15.54 9.37
N GLY A 145 2.75 16.09 10.13
CA GLY A 145 2.27 17.46 10.00
C GLY A 145 1.31 17.71 8.82
N LEU A 146 0.72 16.67 8.24
CA LEU A 146 -0.23 16.81 7.11
C LEU A 146 -1.49 17.57 7.51
N ASP A 147 -1.89 17.51 8.78
CA ASP A 147 -3.02 18.27 9.35
C ASP A 147 -2.85 19.78 9.19
N LYS A 148 -1.62 20.30 9.30
CA LYS A 148 -1.25 21.71 9.16
C LYS A 148 -0.82 22.07 7.74
N LEU A 149 -0.13 21.13 7.09
CA LEU A 149 0.42 21.33 5.75
C LEU A 149 -0.68 21.41 4.68
N ILE A 150 -1.63 20.48 4.70
CA ILE A 150 -2.74 20.48 3.75
C ILE A 150 -3.72 21.60 4.13
N GLN A 151 -3.77 22.64 3.33
CA GLN A 151 -4.73 23.74 3.52
C GLN A 151 -6.12 23.38 2.99
N ASP A 152 -6.17 22.83 1.79
CA ASP A 152 -7.41 22.46 1.12
C ASP A 152 -7.24 21.20 0.25
N VAL A 153 -8.33 20.45 0.10
CA VAL A 153 -8.44 19.33 -0.84
C VAL A 153 -9.76 19.43 -1.55
N LYS A 154 -9.74 19.58 -2.86
CA LYS A 154 -10.95 19.76 -3.64
C LYS A 154 -11.03 18.82 -4.85
N LYS A 155 -12.25 18.47 -5.17
CA LYS A 155 -12.60 17.79 -6.41
C LYS A 155 -12.55 18.79 -7.56
N VAL A 156 -11.74 18.52 -8.57
CA VAL A 156 -11.77 19.26 -9.84
C VAL A 156 -12.83 18.63 -10.75
N ASP A 157 -12.78 17.32 -10.88
CA ASP A 157 -13.80 16.46 -11.49
C ASP A 157 -13.71 15.05 -10.87
N ASP A 158 -14.41 14.06 -11.44
CA ASP A 158 -14.45 12.69 -10.90
C ASP A 158 -13.09 12.00 -10.88
N TYR A 159 -12.13 12.45 -11.69
CA TYR A 159 -10.80 11.83 -11.80
C TYR A 159 -9.65 12.81 -11.62
N HIS A 160 -9.95 14.02 -11.15
CA HIS A 160 -8.93 14.99 -10.79
C HIS A 160 -9.19 15.56 -9.40
N VAL A 161 -8.20 15.41 -8.53
CA VAL A 161 -8.21 15.95 -7.18
C VAL A 161 -7.04 16.91 -7.00
N GLN A 162 -7.30 18.05 -6.37
CA GLN A 162 -6.31 19.09 -6.14
C GLN A 162 -6.09 19.29 -4.67
N PHE A 163 -4.83 19.28 -4.26
CA PHE A 163 -4.37 19.64 -2.91
C PHE A 163 -3.71 21.00 -2.95
N THR A 164 -4.04 21.83 -1.97
CA THR A 164 -3.37 23.11 -1.72
C THR A 164 -2.65 23.02 -0.39
N LEU A 165 -1.36 23.33 -0.40
CA LEU A 165 -0.50 23.31 0.78
C LEU A 165 -0.33 24.73 1.34
N SER A 166 -0.16 24.85 2.64
CA SER A 166 0.16 26.11 3.32
C SER A 166 1.53 26.67 2.89
N GLU A 167 2.48 25.76 2.62
CA GLU A 167 3.84 26.07 2.18
C GLU A 167 4.34 24.98 1.21
N PRO A 168 5.39 25.27 0.40
CA PRO A 168 6.01 24.26 -0.42
C PRO A 168 6.64 23.15 0.44
N ASN A 169 6.40 21.89 0.10
CA ASN A 169 6.95 20.76 0.83
C ASN A 169 7.44 19.68 -0.15
N ALA A 170 8.75 19.44 -0.16
CA ALA A 170 9.38 18.47 -1.05
C ALA A 170 9.06 17.00 -0.67
N ALA A 171 8.74 16.74 0.61
CA ALA A 171 8.39 15.41 1.10
C ALA A 171 6.92 15.04 0.87
N PHE A 172 6.06 16.00 0.52
CA PHE A 172 4.61 15.79 0.41
C PHE A 172 4.22 14.55 -0.41
N LEU A 173 4.93 14.27 -1.50
CA LEU A 173 4.66 13.08 -2.30
C LEU A 173 5.13 11.78 -1.64
N ALA A 174 6.03 11.84 -0.68
CA ALA A 174 6.53 10.65 0.03
C ALA A 174 5.63 10.24 1.22
N ASP A 175 4.73 11.12 1.64
CA ASP A 175 3.86 10.91 2.80
C ASP A 175 2.53 10.20 2.44
N TRP A 176 2.37 9.77 1.16
CA TRP A 176 1.15 9.10 0.64
C TRP A 176 1.26 7.61 0.46
#